data_527cc3b598a686c3b5e00ebe8c954561
#
_entry.id   527cc3b598a686c3b5e00ebe8c954561
#
_cell.length_a   1.000
_cell.length_b   1.000
_cell.length_c   1.000
_cell.angle_alpha   90.00
_cell.angle_beta   90.00
_cell.angle_gamma   90.00
#
_symmetry.space_group_name_H-M   'P 1'
#
loop_
_entity.id
_entity.type
_entity.pdbx_description
1 polymer ?
#
loop_
_entity_poly.entity_id
_entity_poly.type
_entity_poly.pdbx_seq_one_letter_code
_entity_poly.pdbx_strand_id
1 'polypeptide(L)'
;MVKQISYGAHEDQHYDVYDNEQKTSQAWIVLIHGGYWRQKYSKAMMDLMIDTLIEAGYAVINVEYRRGTAHPWPIPSDDVAAAIQHFKASDYQPQQLVGIGHSVGGQLVLLNAELFDQIVALAPVTDVLYTLHQHLGQDAAAEYFDSSSTHTMRAASPLMQAPIDVDTLIVHGFNDTSVHMDTTLSYVQENYKHGQYLTLYALPYLDHLDCINPGATHLNMLLEWLAHRTAGDTV
;
A
#
# COMPACT_ATOMS: atom_id res chain seq x y z
N MET A 1 -19.37 -3.68 -13.54
CA MET A 1 -20.25 -2.86 -12.64
C MET A 1 -19.52 -2.77 -11.29
N VAL A 2 -19.37 -1.55 -10.75
CA VAL A 2 -18.71 -1.37 -9.44
C VAL A 2 -19.68 -1.74 -8.33
N LYS A 3 -19.25 -2.53 -7.34
CA LYS A 3 -20.05 -2.93 -6.18
C LYS A 3 -19.32 -2.50 -4.91
N GLN A 4 -19.96 -1.66 -4.09
CA GLN A 4 -19.46 -1.33 -2.77
C GLN A 4 -19.92 -2.36 -1.74
N ILE A 5 -18.98 -2.81 -0.90
CA ILE A 5 -19.20 -3.82 0.14
C ILE A 5 -18.64 -3.29 1.46
N SER A 6 -19.48 -3.27 2.51
CA SER A 6 -19.06 -2.92 3.87
C SER A 6 -18.43 -4.13 4.56
N TYR A 7 -17.29 -3.94 5.22
CA TYR A 7 -16.64 -4.96 6.06
C TYR A 7 -16.76 -4.66 7.56
N GLY A 8 -17.37 -3.52 7.91
CA GLY A 8 -17.62 -3.09 9.29
C GLY A 8 -18.82 -2.17 9.40
N ALA A 9 -19.05 -1.61 10.59
CA ALA A 9 -20.20 -0.78 10.89
C ALA A 9 -19.98 0.72 10.61
N HIS A 10 -18.73 1.17 10.45
CA HIS A 10 -18.41 2.57 10.18
C HIS A 10 -18.52 2.88 8.69
N GLU A 11 -18.87 4.12 8.34
CA GLU A 11 -19.00 4.55 6.93
C GLU A 11 -17.70 4.37 6.12
N ASP A 12 -16.52 4.52 6.74
CA ASP A 12 -15.22 4.31 6.10
C ASP A 12 -14.83 2.82 6.06
N GLN A 13 -15.60 1.90 6.63
CA GLN A 13 -15.30 0.48 6.62
C GLN A 13 -15.97 -0.21 5.42
N HIS A 14 -15.49 0.10 4.22
CA HIS A 14 -15.98 -0.50 2.98
C HIS A 14 -14.87 -0.60 1.93
N TYR A 15 -15.11 -1.39 0.90
CA TYR A 15 -14.30 -1.43 -0.30
C TYR A 15 -15.17 -1.49 -1.55
N ASP A 16 -14.67 -0.95 -2.66
CA ASP A 16 -15.29 -1.09 -3.96
C ASP A 16 -14.67 -2.28 -4.71
N VAL A 17 -15.52 -3.10 -5.33
CA VAL A 17 -15.10 -4.26 -6.12
C VAL A 17 -15.27 -3.93 -7.60
N TYR A 18 -14.18 -4.08 -8.33
CA TYR A 18 -14.08 -3.98 -9.77
C TYR A 18 -13.78 -5.37 -10.32
N ASP A 19 -14.83 -6.21 -10.37
CA ASP A 19 -14.69 -7.56 -10.93
C ASP A 19 -14.51 -7.48 -12.45
N ASN A 20 -13.45 -8.05 -12.92
CA ASN A 20 -13.10 -8.07 -14.34
C ASN A 20 -13.49 -9.41 -14.95
N GLU A 21 -14.64 -9.45 -15.65
CA GLU A 21 -15.13 -10.66 -16.33
C GLU A 21 -14.15 -11.15 -17.41
N GLN A 22 -13.28 -10.27 -17.92
CA GLN A 22 -12.26 -10.56 -18.93
C GLN A 22 -10.86 -10.74 -18.33
N LYS A 23 -10.76 -10.91 -17.01
CA LYS A 23 -9.47 -11.09 -16.35
C LYS A 23 -8.69 -12.27 -16.90
N THR A 24 -7.41 -12.04 -17.10
CA THR A 24 -6.47 -13.06 -17.56
C THR A 24 -5.60 -13.59 -16.41
N SER A 25 -5.58 -12.87 -15.28
CA SER A 25 -4.90 -13.28 -14.04
C SER A 25 -5.88 -13.82 -13.01
N GLN A 26 -5.45 -14.81 -12.21
CA GLN A 26 -6.19 -15.29 -11.04
C GLN A 26 -5.98 -14.39 -9.81
N ALA A 27 -5.00 -13.50 -9.88
CA ALA A 27 -4.71 -12.57 -8.81
C ALA A 27 -5.73 -11.42 -8.75
N TRP A 28 -6.07 -11.03 -7.53
CA TRP A 28 -6.80 -9.82 -7.23
C TRP A 28 -5.86 -8.75 -6.71
N ILE A 29 -6.03 -7.54 -7.18
CA ILE A 29 -5.28 -6.38 -6.68
C ILE A 29 -6.08 -5.71 -5.57
N VAL A 30 -5.43 -5.46 -4.45
CA VAL A 30 -5.97 -4.70 -3.31
C VAL A 30 -5.29 -3.33 -3.29
N LEU A 31 -6.02 -2.27 -3.59
CA LEU A 31 -5.51 -0.90 -3.55
C LEU A 31 -5.73 -0.28 -2.17
N ILE A 32 -4.66 0.29 -1.59
CA ILE A 32 -4.68 1.00 -0.30
C ILE A 32 -4.13 2.40 -0.50
N HIS A 33 -4.95 3.41 -0.21
CA HIS A 33 -4.60 4.81 -0.42
C HIS A 33 -3.69 5.38 0.68
N GLY A 34 -3.04 6.51 0.35
CA GLY A 34 -2.25 7.32 1.27
C GLY A 34 -3.04 8.46 1.91
N GLY A 35 -2.32 9.54 2.26
CA GLY A 35 -2.92 10.78 2.77
C GLY A 35 -2.50 11.16 4.17
N TYR A 36 -1.33 10.75 4.63
CA TYR A 36 -0.77 11.14 5.95
C TYR A 36 -1.72 10.93 7.13
N TRP A 37 -2.47 9.83 7.13
CA TRP A 37 -3.48 9.48 8.15
C TRP A 37 -4.61 10.50 8.31
N ARG A 38 -4.74 11.52 7.42
CA ARG A 38 -5.73 12.59 7.51
C ARG A 38 -7.07 12.19 6.91
N GLN A 39 -8.17 12.50 7.62
CA GLN A 39 -9.54 12.15 7.21
C GLN A 39 -9.94 12.68 5.83
N LYS A 40 -9.38 13.80 5.39
CA LYS A 40 -9.74 14.46 4.12
C LYS A 40 -9.34 13.68 2.86
N TYR A 41 -8.47 12.70 2.97
CA TYR A 41 -8.05 11.84 1.85
C TYR A 41 -8.83 10.53 1.89
N SER A 42 -9.09 9.93 0.74
CA SER A 42 -9.90 8.72 0.62
C SER A 42 -9.34 7.78 -0.45
N LYS A 43 -9.94 6.60 -0.56
CA LYS A 43 -9.61 5.61 -1.59
C LYS A 43 -9.68 6.16 -3.03
N ALA A 44 -10.41 7.26 -3.27
CA ALA A 44 -10.47 7.92 -4.57
C ALA A 44 -9.08 8.35 -5.11
N MET A 45 -8.08 8.50 -4.23
CA MET A 45 -6.70 8.74 -4.68
C MET A 45 -6.16 7.60 -5.56
N MET A 46 -6.61 6.38 -5.36
CA MET A 46 -6.15 5.21 -6.12
C MET A 46 -6.97 4.92 -7.38
N ASP A 47 -8.06 5.66 -7.62
CA ASP A 47 -8.93 5.47 -8.80
C ASP A 47 -8.17 5.58 -10.12
N LEU A 48 -7.11 6.41 -10.15
CA LEU A 48 -6.24 6.59 -11.32
C LEU A 48 -5.60 5.27 -11.81
N MET A 49 -5.37 4.31 -10.92
CA MET A 49 -4.72 3.04 -11.27
C MET A 49 -5.71 1.95 -11.71
N ILE A 50 -7.01 2.12 -11.42
CA ILE A 50 -7.99 1.04 -11.58
C ILE A 50 -8.12 0.60 -13.04
N ASP A 51 -8.34 1.53 -13.94
CA ASP A 51 -8.54 1.21 -15.36
C ASP A 51 -7.30 0.52 -15.95
N THR A 52 -6.11 1.01 -15.61
CA THR A 52 -4.85 0.41 -16.07
C THR A 52 -4.67 -1.04 -15.57
N LEU A 53 -5.04 -1.32 -14.32
CA LEU A 53 -4.96 -2.67 -13.77
C LEU A 53 -6.00 -3.61 -14.37
N ILE A 54 -7.21 -3.10 -14.64
CA ILE A 54 -8.27 -3.85 -15.33
C ILE A 54 -7.85 -4.17 -16.76
N GLU A 55 -7.30 -3.21 -17.49
CA GLU A 55 -6.78 -3.40 -18.86
C GLU A 55 -5.60 -4.39 -18.88
N ALA A 56 -4.80 -4.43 -17.80
CA ALA A 56 -3.75 -5.42 -17.63
C ALA A 56 -4.25 -6.82 -17.23
N GLY A 57 -5.57 -7.02 -17.12
CA GLY A 57 -6.21 -8.32 -16.90
C GLY A 57 -6.43 -8.69 -15.44
N TYR A 58 -6.36 -7.75 -14.49
CA TYR A 58 -6.62 -7.98 -13.09
C TYR A 58 -8.06 -7.61 -12.69
N ALA A 59 -8.57 -8.25 -11.64
CA ALA A 59 -9.70 -7.74 -10.87
C ALA A 59 -9.15 -6.94 -9.68
N VAL A 60 -9.90 -5.92 -9.22
CA VAL A 60 -9.40 -4.94 -8.25
C VAL A 60 -10.41 -4.75 -7.12
N ILE A 61 -9.94 -4.61 -5.89
CA ILE A 61 -10.68 -3.97 -4.81
C ILE A 61 -9.96 -2.70 -4.37
N ASN A 62 -10.71 -1.63 -4.12
CA ASN A 62 -10.19 -0.35 -3.64
C ASN A 62 -10.73 -0.10 -2.23
N VAL A 63 -9.85 -0.13 -1.23
CA VAL A 63 -10.21 -0.17 0.20
C VAL A 63 -10.23 1.23 0.79
N GLU A 64 -11.32 1.54 1.49
CA GLU A 64 -11.45 2.66 2.40
C GLU A 64 -11.25 2.17 3.83
N TYR A 65 -10.68 2.98 4.70
CA TYR A 65 -10.39 2.64 6.10
C TYR A 65 -10.53 3.87 7.01
N ARG A 66 -10.82 3.66 8.29
CA ARG A 66 -10.90 4.72 9.29
C ARG A 66 -9.53 5.34 9.54
N ARG A 67 -9.49 6.66 9.63
CA ARG A 67 -8.26 7.47 9.80
C ARG A 67 -8.59 8.81 10.46
N GLY A 68 -7.60 9.66 10.58
CA GLY A 68 -7.71 10.92 11.29
C GLY A 68 -7.59 10.78 12.80
N THR A 69 -7.53 11.89 13.51
CA THR A 69 -7.30 11.93 14.96
C THR A 69 -8.41 11.26 15.79
N ALA A 70 -9.60 11.11 15.21
CA ALA A 70 -10.71 10.35 15.83
C ALA A 70 -10.48 8.83 15.80
N HIS A 71 -9.58 8.35 14.96
CA HIS A 71 -9.26 6.94 14.76
C HIS A 71 -7.76 6.72 14.90
N PRO A 72 -7.23 6.75 16.16
CA PRO A 72 -5.81 6.66 16.41
C PRO A 72 -5.24 5.30 16.02
N TRP A 73 -3.90 5.24 15.86
CA TRP A 73 -3.19 3.99 15.65
C TRP A 73 -3.51 2.96 16.77
N PRO A 74 -3.77 1.65 16.44
CA PRO A 74 -3.55 1.02 15.12
C PRO A 74 -4.78 0.93 14.21
N ILE A 75 -5.85 1.68 14.45
CA ILE A 75 -7.13 1.55 13.73
C ILE A 75 -6.99 1.47 12.19
N PRO A 76 -6.18 2.29 11.50
CA PRO A 76 -6.02 2.17 10.05
C PRO A 76 -5.47 0.81 9.62
N SER A 77 -4.50 0.26 10.36
CA SER A 77 -3.92 -1.04 10.07
C SER A 77 -4.90 -2.19 10.34
N ASP A 78 -5.63 -2.11 11.46
CA ASP A 78 -6.64 -3.10 11.83
C ASP A 78 -7.79 -3.13 10.80
N ASP A 79 -8.19 -1.96 10.29
CA ASP A 79 -9.24 -1.87 9.27
C ASP A 79 -8.79 -2.47 7.94
N VAL A 80 -7.56 -2.22 7.51
CA VAL A 80 -6.99 -2.87 6.32
C VAL A 80 -6.96 -4.38 6.48
N ALA A 81 -6.50 -4.88 7.63
CA ALA A 81 -6.52 -6.32 7.92
C ALA A 81 -7.94 -6.89 7.87
N ALA A 82 -8.91 -6.21 8.50
CA ALA A 82 -10.31 -6.63 8.50
C ALA A 82 -10.92 -6.65 7.09
N ALA A 83 -10.63 -5.64 6.26
CA ALA A 83 -11.09 -5.57 4.88
C ALA A 83 -10.59 -6.76 4.06
N ILE A 84 -9.29 -7.08 4.18
CA ILE A 84 -8.67 -8.19 3.45
C ILE A 84 -9.23 -9.53 3.91
N GLN A 85 -9.36 -9.75 5.21
CA GLN A 85 -9.95 -10.98 5.77
C GLN A 85 -11.41 -11.15 5.34
N HIS A 86 -12.19 -10.06 5.34
CA HIS A 86 -13.58 -10.06 4.86
C HIS A 86 -13.63 -10.41 3.36
N PHE A 87 -12.74 -9.85 2.55
CA PHE A 87 -12.68 -10.14 1.12
C PHE A 87 -12.27 -11.60 0.84
N LYS A 88 -11.30 -12.13 1.57
CA LYS A 88 -10.89 -13.55 1.48
C LYS A 88 -12.03 -14.51 1.79
N ALA A 89 -12.93 -14.14 2.71
CA ALA A 89 -14.09 -14.95 3.10
C ALA A 89 -15.33 -14.74 2.20
N SER A 90 -15.24 -13.84 1.21
CA SER A 90 -16.36 -13.48 0.33
C SER A 90 -16.60 -14.53 -0.78
N ASP A 91 -17.71 -14.39 -1.50
CA ASP A 91 -18.03 -15.23 -2.66
C ASP A 91 -17.05 -15.12 -3.82
N TYR A 92 -16.17 -14.09 -3.81
CA TYR A 92 -15.12 -13.90 -4.82
C TYR A 92 -13.99 -14.93 -4.71
N GLN A 93 -13.77 -15.52 -3.53
CA GLN A 93 -12.79 -16.56 -3.25
C GLN A 93 -11.42 -16.32 -3.94
N PRO A 94 -10.74 -15.19 -3.67
CA PRO A 94 -9.49 -14.86 -4.34
C PRO A 94 -8.45 -15.95 -4.07
N GLN A 95 -7.79 -16.43 -5.13
CA GLN A 95 -6.74 -17.45 -5.02
C GLN A 95 -5.38 -16.83 -4.71
N GLN A 96 -5.18 -15.60 -5.12
CA GLN A 96 -3.94 -14.84 -4.93
C GLN A 96 -4.29 -13.36 -4.72
N LEU A 97 -3.65 -12.74 -3.74
CA LEU A 97 -3.83 -11.31 -3.43
C LEU A 97 -2.52 -10.55 -3.55
N VAL A 98 -2.53 -9.47 -4.33
CA VAL A 98 -1.45 -8.51 -4.41
C VAL A 98 -1.87 -7.20 -3.76
N GLY A 99 -1.18 -6.80 -2.70
CA GLY A 99 -1.39 -5.51 -2.06
C GLY A 99 -0.62 -4.41 -2.78
N ILE A 100 -1.28 -3.38 -3.29
CA ILE A 100 -0.65 -2.18 -3.83
C ILE A 100 -1.02 -0.99 -2.95
N GLY A 101 -0.05 -0.40 -2.27
CA GLY A 101 -0.27 0.73 -1.38
C GLY A 101 0.60 1.93 -1.72
N HIS A 102 0.01 3.14 -1.67
CA HIS A 102 0.73 4.39 -1.89
C HIS A 102 0.95 5.14 -0.58
N SER A 103 2.17 5.63 -0.33
CA SER A 103 2.48 6.49 0.82
C SER A 103 2.14 5.78 2.16
N VAL A 104 1.21 6.30 2.96
CA VAL A 104 0.65 5.60 4.14
C VAL A 104 -0.02 4.27 3.74
N GLY A 105 -0.66 4.19 2.57
CA GLY A 105 -1.17 2.91 2.06
C GLY A 105 -0.04 1.89 1.85
N GLY A 106 1.14 2.34 1.40
CA GLY A 106 2.37 1.53 1.33
C GLY A 106 2.83 1.06 2.71
N GLN A 107 2.78 1.94 3.73
CA GLN A 107 3.00 1.56 5.12
C GLN A 107 2.06 0.43 5.55
N LEU A 108 0.75 0.59 5.27
CA LEU A 108 -0.28 -0.35 5.71
C LEU A 108 -0.18 -1.72 5.04
N VAL A 109 0.15 -1.80 3.74
CA VAL A 109 0.37 -3.10 3.09
C VAL A 109 1.62 -3.80 3.62
N LEU A 110 2.71 -3.06 3.90
CA LEU A 110 3.93 -3.62 4.47
C LEU A 110 3.72 -4.15 5.90
N LEU A 111 2.90 -3.48 6.71
CA LEU A 111 2.59 -3.89 8.08
C LEU A 111 1.60 -5.06 8.16
N ASN A 112 0.87 -5.34 7.08
CA ASN A 112 -0.07 -6.46 6.96
C ASN A 112 0.40 -7.48 5.92
N ALA A 113 1.71 -7.61 5.77
CA ALA A 113 2.33 -8.38 4.68
C ALA A 113 1.86 -9.84 4.62
N GLU A 114 1.63 -10.46 5.77
CA GLU A 114 1.18 -11.85 5.89
C GLU A 114 -0.19 -12.13 5.28
N LEU A 115 -0.94 -11.08 4.95
CA LEU A 115 -2.25 -11.19 4.31
C LEU A 115 -2.17 -11.21 2.78
N PHE A 116 -0.98 -10.98 2.21
CA PHE A 116 -0.76 -10.89 0.76
C PHE A 116 0.22 -11.96 0.27
N ASP A 117 0.09 -12.33 -0.98
CA ASP A 117 1.05 -13.20 -1.69
C ASP A 117 2.20 -12.37 -2.28
N GLN A 118 1.91 -11.14 -2.72
CA GLN A 118 2.90 -10.16 -3.18
C GLN A 118 2.50 -8.76 -2.73
N ILE A 119 3.49 -7.86 -2.65
CA ILE A 119 3.30 -6.46 -2.29
C ILE A 119 3.98 -5.54 -3.31
N VAL A 120 3.28 -4.44 -3.64
CA VAL A 120 3.84 -3.28 -4.33
C VAL A 120 3.66 -2.06 -3.42
N ALA A 121 4.76 -1.51 -2.93
CA ALA A 121 4.75 -0.31 -2.10
C ALA A 121 5.24 0.89 -2.90
N LEU A 122 4.35 1.85 -3.14
CA LEU A 122 4.62 3.06 -3.92
C LEU A 122 4.93 4.22 -2.98
N ALA A 123 6.17 4.69 -2.98
CA ALA A 123 6.66 5.75 -2.10
C ALA A 123 6.23 5.56 -0.61
N PRO A 124 6.48 4.39 0.00
CA PRO A 124 5.90 4.01 1.28
C PRO A 124 6.48 4.82 2.45
N VAL A 125 5.64 5.14 3.43
CA VAL A 125 6.10 5.60 4.75
C VAL A 125 6.65 4.40 5.52
N THR A 126 7.97 4.21 5.52
CA THR A 126 8.62 3.08 6.20
C THR A 126 9.13 3.41 7.60
N ASP A 127 9.29 4.70 7.93
CA ASP A 127 9.75 5.18 9.23
C ASP A 127 8.93 6.41 9.68
N VAL A 128 8.04 6.20 10.65
CA VAL A 128 7.17 7.26 11.21
C VAL A 128 7.98 8.23 12.08
N LEU A 129 9.01 7.75 12.80
CA LEU A 129 9.86 8.63 13.61
C LEU A 129 10.68 9.57 12.74
N TYR A 130 11.21 9.08 11.61
CA TYR A 130 11.85 9.94 10.61
C TYR A 130 10.87 10.99 10.08
N THR A 131 9.64 10.57 9.72
CA THR A 131 8.57 11.46 9.26
C THR A 131 8.29 12.59 10.28
N LEU A 132 8.26 12.25 11.57
CA LEU A 132 8.12 13.23 12.66
C LEU A 132 9.30 14.19 12.73
N HIS A 133 10.54 13.66 12.76
CA HIS A 133 11.75 14.45 12.95
C HIS A 133 12.04 15.38 11.76
N GLN A 134 11.61 15.00 10.57
CA GLN A 134 11.76 15.82 9.36
C GLN A 134 10.56 16.73 9.08
N HIS A 135 9.58 16.76 9.97
CA HIS A 135 8.36 17.58 9.84
C HIS A 135 7.60 17.34 8.52
N LEU A 136 7.68 16.11 7.97
CA LEU A 136 7.09 15.81 6.66
C LEU A 136 5.56 15.93 6.68
N GLY A 137 5.01 16.29 5.52
CA GLY A 137 3.56 16.44 5.36
C GLY A 137 2.96 17.54 6.26
N GLN A 138 3.72 18.60 6.55
CA GLN A 138 3.29 19.67 7.47
C GLN A 138 2.98 19.09 8.86
N ASP A 139 3.97 18.46 9.47
CA ASP A 139 3.89 17.85 10.81
C ASP A 139 2.83 16.73 10.93
N ALA A 140 2.55 16.03 9.85
CA ALA A 140 1.48 15.01 9.81
C ALA A 140 1.62 13.92 10.90
N ALA A 141 2.86 13.49 11.18
CA ALA A 141 3.09 12.51 12.24
C ALA A 141 2.83 13.09 13.64
N ALA A 142 3.18 14.37 13.87
CA ALA A 142 2.87 15.05 15.13
C ALA A 142 1.37 15.32 15.30
N GLU A 143 0.66 15.58 14.19
CA GLU A 143 -0.79 15.78 14.19
C GLU A 143 -1.54 14.48 14.53
N TYR A 144 -1.10 13.35 13.98
CA TYR A 144 -1.82 12.08 14.08
C TYR A 144 -1.41 11.23 15.29
N PHE A 145 -0.11 11.14 15.56
CA PHE A 145 0.42 10.40 16.72
C PHE A 145 0.63 11.38 17.88
N ASP A 146 0.34 10.93 19.11
CA ASP A 146 0.84 11.67 20.28
C ASP A 146 2.36 11.70 20.23
N SER A 147 2.95 12.90 20.12
CA SER A 147 4.39 13.11 19.99
C SER A 147 5.22 12.52 21.16
N SER A 148 4.59 12.21 22.27
CA SER A 148 5.21 11.52 23.41
C SER A 148 5.29 10.00 23.24
N SER A 149 4.54 9.42 22.28
CA SER A 149 4.42 7.98 22.10
C SER A 149 5.36 7.42 21.03
N THR A 150 6.68 7.43 21.28
CA THR A 150 7.66 6.80 20.38
C THR A 150 7.42 5.29 20.20
N HIS A 151 6.83 4.63 21.19
CA HIS A 151 6.47 3.20 21.10
C HIS A 151 5.44 2.96 20.00
N THR A 152 4.36 3.74 19.98
CA THR A 152 3.31 3.64 18.95
C THR A 152 3.85 3.93 17.55
N MET A 153 4.70 4.96 17.41
CA MET A 153 5.34 5.29 16.13
C MET A 153 6.28 4.19 15.64
N ARG A 154 7.01 3.54 16.54
CA ARG A 154 7.83 2.37 16.21
C ARG A 154 6.97 1.20 15.74
N ALA A 155 5.86 0.92 16.42
CA ALA A 155 4.92 -0.11 16.02
C ALA A 155 4.27 0.19 14.66
N ALA A 156 4.11 1.48 14.32
CA ALA A 156 3.61 1.94 13.03
C ALA A 156 4.68 1.99 11.92
N SER A 157 5.94 1.72 12.22
CA SER A 157 7.06 1.82 11.25
C SER A 157 7.42 0.45 10.67
N PRO A 158 7.18 0.17 9.38
CA PRO A 158 7.64 -1.06 8.73
C PRO A 158 9.13 -1.36 8.94
N LEU A 159 9.97 -0.32 9.00
CA LEU A 159 11.41 -0.46 9.31
C LEU A 159 11.68 -1.20 10.62
N MET A 160 10.81 -1.02 11.62
CA MET A 160 10.93 -1.68 12.92
C MET A 160 10.36 -3.11 12.94
N GLN A 161 9.67 -3.50 11.88
CA GLN A 161 9.09 -4.83 11.69
C GLN A 161 9.87 -5.68 10.67
N ALA A 162 10.93 -5.12 10.08
CA ALA A 162 11.80 -5.86 9.16
C ALA A 162 12.46 -7.08 9.86
N PRO A 163 12.70 -8.19 9.16
CA PRO A 163 12.50 -8.38 7.73
C PRO A 163 11.06 -8.71 7.34
N ILE A 164 10.70 -8.38 6.08
CA ILE A 164 9.45 -8.84 5.47
C ILE A 164 9.68 -10.14 4.70
N ASP A 165 8.79 -11.11 4.84
CA ASP A 165 8.89 -12.42 4.18
C ASP A 165 7.81 -12.59 3.11
N VAL A 166 7.63 -11.56 2.28
CA VAL A 166 6.72 -11.55 1.14
C VAL A 166 7.42 -10.92 -0.05
N ASP A 167 7.25 -11.48 -1.26
CA ASP A 167 7.86 -10.92 -2.47
C ASP A 167 7.36 -9.49 -2.68
N THR A 168 8.28 -8.54 -2.60
CA THR A 168 7.96 -7.12 -2.49
C THR A 168 8.69 -6.29 -3.54
N LEU A 169 7.91 -5.49 -4.28
CA LEU A 169 8.40 -4.38 -5.10
C LEU A 169 8.18 -3.06 -4.37
N ILE A 170 9.22 -2.25 -4.30
CA ILE A 170 9.12 -0.84 -3.90
C ILE A 170 9.43 0.02 -5.12
N VAL A 171 8.55 1.00 -5.39
CA VAL A 171 8.79 2.05 -6.38
C VAL A 171 8.89 3.37 -5.65
N HIS A 172 9.99 4.10 -5.81
CA HIS A 172 10.19 5.37 -5.13
C HIS A 172 11.07 6.32 -5.96
N GLY A 173 10.74 7.60 -5.93
CA GLY A 173 11.45 8.65 -6.64
C GLY A 173 12.43 9.44 -5.78
N PHE A 174 13.56 9.85 -6.36
CA PHE A 174 14.52 10.73 -5.66
C PHE A 174 14.02 12.18 -5.52
N ASN A 175 13.01 12.58 -6.30
CA ASN A 175 12.38 13.90 -6.20
C ASN A 175 11.21 13.95 -5.20
N ASP A 176 10.92 12.84 -4.53
CA ASP A 176 9.85 12.81 -3.53
C ASP A 176 10.22 13.67 -2.31
N THR A 177 9.50 14.79 -2.15
CA THR A 177 9.64 15.71 -1.01
C THR A 177 8.61 15.47 0.09
N SER A 178 7.66 14.57 -0.17
CA SER A 178 6.63 14.17 0.81
C SER A 178 7.13 13.01 1.67
N VAL A 179 7.64 11.96 1.04
CA VAL A 179 8.30 10.84 1.72
C VAL A 179 9.72 10.73 1.17
N HIS A 180 10.72 10.96 2.03
CA HIS A 180 12.10 10.95 1.56
C HIS A 180 12.58 9.55 1.22
N MET A 181 13.30 9.41 0.10
CA MET A 181 13.91 8.15 -0.35
C MET A 181 14.80 7.50 0.72
N ASP A 182 15.41 8.28 1.61
CA ASP A 182 16.27 7.80 2.70
C ASP A 182 15.58 6.73 3.55
N THR A 183 14.27 6.87 3.80
CA THR A 183 13.51 5.91 4.61
C THR A 183 13.33 4.59 3.89
N THR A 184 13.09 4.62 2.58
CA THR A 184 13.03 3.42 1.74
C THR A 184 14.39 2.73 1.65
N LEU A 185 15.48 3.47 1.44
CA LEU A 185 16.83 2.91 1.41
C LEU A 185 17.18 2.23 2.74
N SER A 186 16.83 2.85 3.87
CA SER A 186 17.02 2.27 5.20
C SER A 186 16.21 0.98 5.36
N TYR A 187 14.97 0.94 4.89
CA TYR A 187 14.12 -0.25 4.95
C TYR A 187 14.67 -1.40 4.10
N VAL A 188 15.07 -1.12 2.86
CA VAL A 188 15.68 -2.10 1.96
C VAL A 188 16.98 -2.65 2.56
N GLN A 189 17.82 -1.77 3.12
CA GLN A 189 19.07 -2.16 3.77
C GLN A 189 18.82 -3.06 5.00
N GLU A 190 17.81 -2.77 5.80
CA GLU A 190 17.48 -3.59 6.97
C GLU A 190 17.02 -4.99 6.55
N ASN A 191 16.14 -5.10 5.56
CA ASN A 191 15.73 -6.38 4.99
C ASN A 191 16.93 -7.17 4.44
N TYR A 192 17.81 -6.51 3.70
CA TYR A 192 19.02 -7.13 3.17
C TYR A 192 19.94 -7.72 4.25
N LYS A 193 20.11 -7.04 5.39
CA LYS A 193 20.91 -7.55 6.53
C LYS A 193 20.37 -8.88 7.08
N HIS A 194 19.08 -9.11 6.93
CA HIS A 194 18.40 -10.32 7.36
C HIS A 194 18.20 -11.36 6.25
N GLY A 195 18.82 -11.13 5.06
CA GLY A 195 18.79 -12.07 3.94
C GLY A 195 17.54 -11.97 3.06
N GLN A 196 16.70 -10.92 3.25
CA GLN A 196 15.55 -10.66 2.39
C GLN A 196 15.89 -9.65 1.30
N TYR A 197 15.58 -10.01 0.04
CA TYR A 197 15.95 -9.24 -1.14
C TYR A 197 14.70 -8.62 -1.76
N LEU A 198 14.48 -7.33 -1.51
CA LEU A 198 13.37 -6.59 -2.09
C LEU A 198 13.73 -6.09 -3.49
N THR A 199 12.76 -6.07 -4.40
CA THR A 199 12.91 -5.35 -5.66
C THR A 199 12.72 -3.86 -5.40
N LEU A 200 13.67 -3.02 -5.83
CA LEU A 200 13.58 -1.56 -5.71
C LEU A 200 13.70 -0.90 -7.08
N TYR A 201 12.69 -0.15 -7.48
CA TYR A 201 12.75 0.79 -8.60
C TYR A 201 12.96 2.21 -8.05
N ALA A 202 14.23 2.61 -7.94
CA ALA A 202 14.63 3.95 -7.51
C ALA A 202 14.77 4.85 -8.74
N LEU A 203 13.86 5.80 -8.91
CA LEU A 203 13.73 6.57 -10.14
C LEU A 203 14.09 8.04 -9.95
N PRO A 204 15.03 8.60 -10.75
CA PRO A 204 15.23 10.03 -10.78
C PRO A 204 13.98 10.70 -11.36
N TYR A 205 13.69 11.91 -10.92
CA TYR A 205 12.59 12.77 -11.40
C TYR A 205 11.16 12.28 -11.11
N LEU A 206 10.96 11.14 -10.44
CA LEU A 206 9.65 10.71 -9.97
C LEU A 206 9.32 11.48 -8.68
N ASP A 207 8.20 12.13 -8.61
CA ASP A 207 7.67 12.73 -7.38
C ASP A 207 6.67 11.81 -6.68
N HIS A 208 6.16 12.27 -5.53
CA HIS A 208 5.29 11.46 -4.68
C HIS A 208 4.01 11.00 -5.38
N LEU A 209 3.29 11.92 -6.04
CA LEU A 209 2.01 11.61 -6.67
C LEU A 209 2.17 10.94 -8.03
N ASP A 210 3.30 11.15 -8.71
CA ASP A 210 3.59 10.44 -9.94
C ASP A 210 3.73 8.93 -9.74
N CYS A 211 3.97 8.47 -8.52
CA CYS A 211 3.98 7.04 -8.21
C CYS A 211 2.66 6.31 -8.53
N ILE A 212 1.53 7.02 -8.50
CA ILE A 212 0.19 6.49 -8.84
C ILE A 212 -0.33 7.01 -10.18
N ASN A 213 0.49 7.74 -10.94
CA ASN A 213 0.10 8.29 -12.23
C ASN A 213 0.20 7.21 -13.33
N PRO A 214 -0.92 6.84 -14.00
CA PRO A 214 -0.92 5.81 -15.04
C PRO A 214 -0.09 6.17 -16.26
N GLY A 215 0.20 7.45 -16.48
CA GLY A 215 1.07 7.92 -17.57
C GLY A 215 2.57 7.85 -17.26
N ALA A 216 2.96 7.49 -16.05
CA ALA A 216 4.36 7.44 -15.65
C ALA A 216 5.05 6.15 -16.14
N THR A 217 6.31 6.28 -16.56
CA THR A 217 7.08 5.18 -17.19
C THR A 217 7.25 3.95 -16.30
N HIS A 218 7.33 4.13 -14.99
CA HIS A 218 7.50 3.02 -14.05
C HIS A 218 6.30 2.08 -14.01
N LEU A 219 5.11 2.53 -14.43
CA LEU A 219 3.92 1.69 -14.39
C LEU A 219 4.06 0.46 -15.30
N ASN A 220 4.66 0.61 -16.48
CA ASN A 220 4.93 -0.54 -17.35
C ASN A 220 5.86 -1.56 -16.64
N MET A 221 6.91 -1.08 -15.97
CA MET A 221 7.82 -1.94 -15.20
C MET A 221 7.09 -2.64 -14.04
N LEU A 222 6.17 -1.94 -13.38
CA LEU A 222 5.32 -2.50 -12.33
C LEU A 222 4.41 -3.60 -12.89
N LEU A 223 3.75 -3.35 -14.01
CA LEU A 223 2.88 -4.34 -14.66
C LEU A 223 3.65 -5.57 -15.14
N GLU A 224 4.86 -5.41 -15.67
CA GLU A 224 5.76 -6.51 -16.01
C GLU A 224 6.14 -7.33 -14.77
N TRP A 225 6.48 -6.65 -13.66
CA TRP A 225 6.80 -7.31 -12.39
C TRP A 225 5.60 -8.11 -11.87
N LEU A 226 4.38 -7.54 -11.91
CA LEU A 226 3.14 -8.24 -11.55
C LEU A 226 2.91 -9.47 -12.43
N ALA A 227 2.99 -9.30 -13.75
CA ALA A 227 2.74 -10.39 -14.69
C ALA A 227 3.65 -11.61 -14.45
N HIS A 228 4.92 -11.37 -14.12
CA HIS A 228 5.86 -12.45 -13.80
C HIS A 228 5.53 -13.22 -12.52
N ARG A 229 4.83 -12.61 -11.56
CA ARG A 229 4.55 -13.19 -10.25
C ARG A 229 3.13 -13.70 -10.10
N THR A 230 2.25 -13.25 -10.97
CA THR A 230 0.85 -13.67 -10.98
C THR A 230 0.51 -14.58 -12.18
N ALA A 231 1.48 -14.88 -13.03
CA ALA A 231 1.34 -15.95 -14.00
C ALA A 231 1.18 -17.26 -13.23
N GLY A 232 0.00 -17.89 -13.32
CA GLY A 232 -0.18 -19.24 -12.79
C GLY A 232 0.87 -20.16 -13.41
N ASP A 233 1.39 -21.10 -12.62
CA ASP A 233 2.27 -22.14 -13.14
C ASP A 233 1.56 -22.81 -14.32
N THR A 234 1.97 -22.44 -15.54
CA THR A 234 1.62 -23.20 -16.73
C THR A 234 2.41 -24.49 -16.65
N VAL A 235 1.82 -25.49 -16.00
CA VAL A 235 2.29 -26.88 -16.05
C VAL A 235 2.12 -27.45 -17.47
#